data_43340cb929dde77319b134563c10ed4f
#
_entry.id   43340cb929dde77319b134563c10ed4f
#
_cell.length_a   1.000
_cell.length_b   1.000
_cell.length_c   1.000
_cell.angle_alpha   90.00
_cell.angle_beta   90.00
_cell.angle_gamma   90.00
#
_symmetry.space_group_name_H-M   'P 1'
#
loop_
_entity.id
_entity.type
_entity.pdbx_description
1 polymer ?
#
loop_
_entity_poly.entity_id
_entity_poly.type
_entity_poly.pdbx_seq_one_letter_code
_entity_poly.pdbx_strand_id
1 'polypeptide(L)'
;MLPPFAGHSAPPIPQPVMPVLRLFCAFIVLPVLAQPLAAATLEEMAGQMILVGFEGDGPADAGVKAVVSDLEAGRLGGVMYLKKNVSSLQTVREMNGIFRAASPDLPPFITLDQEGGAVERLTRDVGFAEIPNAERVAANNTPEQAEVLYGRMAQGIAEQGFSVNFGPVADLNTNPENQIIARFGRAFSADPMVVVDYNTAFVHAHRAAGLVTALKHFPGHGSSTADSHEGFVDITRSWSPDELEPYRVLIAGDMADMVMVGHLYHADYANGDGETPSSLSPRWIDGVLRGELGFDGVVISDDLEMGAIREHFSLEDTVVKAVRAGMDILLFSNTADYRPGLTQDVLDILMSEAAADPVFADRIEESYRRIVALKERLR
;
A
#
# COMPACT_ATOMS: atom_id res chain seq x y z
N MET A 1 -40.59 66.30 65.38
CA MET A 1 -40.03 65.43 64.34
C MET A 1 -41.11 64.44 64.03
N LEU A 2 -41.78 64.59 62.85
CA LEU A 2 -42.88 63.76 62.41
C LEU A 2 -42.31 62.65 61.52
N PRO A 3 -42.85 61.42 61.54
CA PRO A 3 -42.44 60.35 60.64
C PRO A 3 -43.11 60.45 59.27
N PRO A 4 -42.56 59.88 58.20
CA PRO A 4 -43.12 60.01 56.86
C PRO A 4 -44.21 58.96 56.56
N PHE A 5 -45.12 59.36 55.71
CA PHE A 5 -46.30 58.66 55.20
C PHE A 5 -45.99 57.37 54.48
N ALA A 6 -46.82 56.36 54.75
CA ALA A 6 -46.87 55.10 54.04
C ALA A 6 -47.67 55.27 52.67
N GLY A 7 -47.09 54.98 51.59
CA GLY A 7 -47.75 54.94 50.27
C GLY A 7 -48.42 53.60 50.08
N HIS A 8 -49.71 53.59 49.71
CA HIS A 8 -50.51 52.44 49.33
C HIS A 8 -50.21 52.12 47.82
N SER A 9 -49.73 50.97 47.53
CA SER A 9 -49.61 50.44 46.15
C SER A 9 -50.88 49.66 45.77
N ALA A 10 -51.48 50.03 44.69
CA ALA A 10 -52.62 49.32 44.05
C ALA A 10 -52.25 47.94 43.53
N PRO A 11 -53.19 46.97 43.47
CA PRO A 11 -52.93 45.63 43.03
C PRO A 11 -52.82 45.60 41.48
N PRO A 12 -52.00 44.66 40.90
CA PRO A 12 -51.81 44.56 39.46
C PRO A 12 -53.00 43.91 38.77
N ILE A 13 -53.32 44.43 37.58
CA ILE A 13 -54.38 43.96 36.66
C ILE A 13 -53.95 42.62 36.03
N PRO A 14 -54.78 41.58 36.00
CA PRO A 14 -54.44 40.33 35.32
C PRO A 14 -54.43 40.48 33.81
N GLN A 15 -53.32 40.07 33.19
CA GLN A 15 -53.19 40.01 31.74
C GLN A 15 -53.83 38.72 31.15
N PRO A 16 -54.45 38.75 29.96
CA PRO A 16 -55.07 37.58 29.38
C PRO A 16 -54.03 36.60 28.84
N VAL A 17 -54.10 35.33 29.27
CA VAL A 17 -53.32 34.23 28.79
C VAL A 17 -53.82 33.77 27.43
N MET A 18 -53.08 34.05 26.35
CA MET A 18 -53.37 33.47 25.02
C MET A 18 -52.94 31.98 25.00
N PRO A 19 -53.78 31.08 24.51
CA PRO A 19 -53.41 29.69 24.33
C PRO A 19 -52.39 29.53 23.17
N VAL A 20 -51.14 29.05 23.51
CA VAL A 20 -50.16 28.69 22.51
C VAL A 20 -50.55 27.36 21.85
N LEU A 21 -51.08 27.46 20.63
CA LEU A 21 -51.36 26.31 19.75
C LEU A 21 -50.03 25.66 19.38
N ARG A 22 -49.63 24.57 20.05
CA ARG A 22 -48.43 23.75 19.69
C ARG A 22 -48.76 22.94 18.43
N LEU A 23 -48.28 23.41 17.29
CA LEU A 23 -48.28 22.63 16.06
C LEU A 23 -47.27 21.49 16.16
N PHE A 24 -47.75 20.28 16.40
CA PHE A 24 -46.91 19.08 16.32
C PHE A 24 -46.62 18.76 14.83
N CYS A 25 -45.48 19.18 14.30
CA CYS A 25 -44.97 18.63 13.06
C CYS A 25 -44.49 17.20 13.30
N ALA A 26 -45.29 16.21 12.95
CA ALA A 26 -44.86 14.84 12.89
C ALA A 26 -43.86 14.69 11.71
N PHE A 27 -42.56 14.64 11.98
CA PHE A 27 -41.59 14.19 11.00
C PHE A 27 -41.79 12.69 10.77
N ILE A 28 -42.36 12.33 9.62
CA ILE A 28 -42.36 10.95 9.13
C ILE A 28 -40.93 10.66 8.68
N VAL A 29 -40.13 10.04 9.55
CA VAL A 29 -38.86 9.44 9.18
C VAL A 29 -39.19 8.16 8.40
N LEU A 30 -39.20 8.24 7.07
CA LEU A 30 -39.22 7.05 6.23
C LEU A 30 -37.90 6.30 6.48
N PRO A 31 -37.93 5.04 6.87
CA PRO A 31 -36.71 4.24 6.93
C PRO A 31 -36.17 4.14 5.48
N VAL A 32 -35.02 4.73 5.22
CA VAL A 32 -34.23 4.40 4.06
C VAL A 32 -33.82 2.93 4.26
N LEU A 33 -34.49 2.03 3.56
CA LEU A 33 -34.06 0.65 3.45
C LEU A 33 -32.70 0.70 2.73
N ALA A 34 -31.60 0.69 3.49
CA ALA A 34 -30.30 0.39 2.96
C ALA A 34 -30.43 -1.00 2.28
N GLN A 35 -30.36 -1.02 0.96
CA GLN A 35 -30.24 -2.29 0.25
C GLN A 35 -28.93 -2.93 0.75
N PRO A 36 -28.93 -4.21 1.14
CA PRO A 36 -27.68 -4.88 1.46
C PRO A 36 -26.80 -4.78 0.22
N LEU A 37 -25.61 -4.20 0.36
CA LEU A 37 -24.58 -4.29 -0.66
C LEU A 37 -24.41 -5.79 -0.94
N ALA A 38 -24.55 -6.21 -2.19
CA ALA A 38 -24.34 -7.61 -2.55
C ALA A 38 -22.93 -7.98 -2.06
N ALA A 39 -22.78 -9.10 -1.38
CA ALA A 39 -21.47 -9.59 -0.99
C ALA A 39 -20.62 -9.75 -2.26
N ALA A 40 -19.35 -9.28 -2.23
CA ALA A 40 -18.46 -9.45 -3.36
C ALA A 40 -18.35 -10.94 -3.74
N THR A 41 -18.34 -11.22 -5.02
CA THR A 41 -18.10 -12.57 -5.54
C THR A 41 -16.64 -12.98 -5.30
N LEU A 42 -16.35 -14.28 -5.31
CA LEU A 42 -14.97 -14.77 -5.16
C LEU A 42 -14.06 -14.23 -6.28
N GLU A 43 -14.60 -14.05 -7.50
CA GLU A 43 -13.88 -13.48 -8.62
C GLU A 43 -13.51 -11.99 -8.38
N GLU A 44 -14.45 -11.20 -7.88
CA GLU A 44 -14.17 -9.81 -7.47
C GLU A 44 -13.17 -9.75 -6.32
N MET A 45 -13.25 -10.68 -5.35
CA MET A 45 -12.26 -10.76 -4.26
C MET A 45 -10.88 -11.10 -4.79
N ALA A 46 -10.76 -12.06 -5.71
CA ALA A 46 -9.51 -12.43 -6.37
C ALA A 46 -8.95 -11.27 -7.20
N GLY A 47 -9.81 -10.53 -7.90
CA GLY A 47 -9.43 -9.32 -8.64
C GLY A 47 -8.75 -8.27 -7.75
N GLN A 48 -9.20 -8.11 -6.49
CA GLN A 48 -8.57 -7.17 -5.57
C GLN A 48 -7.14 -7.56 -5.16
N MET A 49 -6.76 -8.81 -5.32
CA MET A 49 -5.39 -9.29 -5.07
C MET A 49 -4.42 -8.98 -6.20
N ILE A 50 -4.89 -8.48 -7.35
CA ILE A 50 -4.06 -8.23 -8.53
C ILE A 50 -3.70 -6.75 -8.62
N LEU A 51 -2.42 -6.44 -8.74
CA LEU A 51 -1.87 -5.11 -8.96
C LEU A 51 -0.92 -5.15 -10.15
N VAL A 52 -1.20 -4.37 -11.21
CA VAL A 52 -0.42 -4.43 -12.45
C VAL A 52 0.10 -3.06 -12.88
N GLY A 53 1.27 -3.07 -13.53
CA GLY A 53 1.73 -1.96 -14.34
C GLY A 53 1.02 -1.94 -15.70
N PHE A 54 1.15 -0.85 -16.41
CA PHE A 54 0.44 -0.62 -17.68
C PHE A 54 1.33 0.07 -18.72
N GLU A 55 0.90 0.02 -19.97
CA GLU A 55 1.53 0.72 -21.08
C GLU A 55 0.77 2.00 -21.40
N GLY A 56 1.53 3.06 -21.73
CA GLY A 56 0.99 4.38 -22.03
C GLY A 56 1.27 5.43 -20.95
N ASP A 57 1.19 6.69 -21.35
CA ASP A 57 1.43 7.87 -20.53
C ASP A 57 0.33 8.95 -20.67
N GLY A 58 -0.78 8.57 -21.33
CA GLY A 58 -1.94 9.43 -21.54
C GLY A 58 -3.29 8.70 -21.49
N PRO A 59 -4.40 9.41 -21.16
CA PRO A 59 -5.73 8.81 -21.00
C PRO A 59 -6.29 8.11 -22.24
N ALA A 60 -5.78 8.47 -23.43
CA ALA A 60 -6.24 7.91 -24.70
C ALA A 60 -5.56 6.58 -25.06
N ASP A 61 -4.48 6.20 -24.37
CA ASP A 61 -3.66 5.06 -24.70
C ASP A 61 -4.37 3.74 -24.47
N ALA A 62 -4.05 2.74 -25.29
CA ALA A 62 -4.71 1.45 -25.25
C ALA A 62 -4.50 0.72 -23.92
N GLY A 63 -3.28 0.79 -23.34
CA GLY A 63 -2.99 0.15 -22.06
C GLY A 63 -3.73 0.83 -20.89
N VAL A 64 -3.87 2.15 -20.92
CA VAL A 64 -4.68 2.88 -19.93
C VAL A 64 -6.16 2.49 -20.00
N LYS A 65 -6.71 2.37 -21.22
CA LYS A 65 -8.09 1.92 -21.44
C LYS A 65 -8.32 0.47 -21.00
N ALA A 66 -7.34 -0.42 -21.22
CA ALA A 66 -7.41 -1.80 -20.74
C ALA A 66 -7.51 -1.86 -19.22
N VAL A 67 -6.67 -1.11 -18.51
CA VAL A 67 -6.73 -0.98 -17.05
C VAL A 67 -8.10 -0.46 -16.58
N VAL A 68 -8.62 0.58 -17.22
CA VAL A 68 -9.96 1.11 -16.87
C VAL A 68 -11.04 0.02 -17.01
N SER A 69 -11.01 -0.75 -18.11
CA SER A 69 -11.94 -1.86 -18.32
C SER A 69 -11.83 -2.95 -17.25
N ASP A 70 -10.62 -3.26 -16.80
CA ASP A 70 -10.39 -4.26 -15.74
C ASP A 70 -10.88 -3.76 -14.37
N LEU A 71 -10.67 -2.47 -14.07
CA LEU A 71 -11.18 -1.83 -12.86
C LEU A 71 -12.71 -1.79 -12.83
N GLU A 72 -13.35 -1.39 -13.94
CA GLU A 72 -14.82 -1.36 -14.08
C GLU A 72 -15.45 -2.74 -13.92
N ALA A 73 -14.74 -3.78 -14.35
CA ALA A 73 -15.18 -5.16 -14.23
C ALA A 73 -14.85 -5.82 -12.87
N GLY A 74 -14.20 -5.10 -11.93
CA GLY A 74 -13.80 -5.64 -10.63
C GLY A 74 -12.64 -6.64 -10.67
N ARG A 75 -11.95 -6.77 -11.82
CA ARG A 75 -10.88 -7.74 -12.03
C ARG A 75 -9.50 -7.28 -11.56
N LEU A 76 -9.39 -6.02 -11.09
CA LEU A 76 -8.11 -5.40 -10.73
C LEU A 76 -8.22 -4.60 -9.44
N GLY A 77 -7.32 -4.85 -8.49
CA GLY A 77 -7.26 -4.17 -7.19
C GLY A 77 -6.42 -2.90 -7.19
N GLY A 78 -5.49 -2.76 -8.12
CA GLY A 78 -4.62 -1.58 -8.17
C GLY A 78 -3.74 -1.51 -9.42
N VAL A 79 -3.10 -0.35 -9.58
CA VAL A 79 -2.19 -0.04 -10.70
C VAL A 79 -0.85 0.47 -10.19
N MET A 80 0.24 0.11 -10.89
CA MET A 80 1.58 0.58 -10.60
C MET A 80 2.08 1.51 -11.71
N TYR A 81 2.55 2.68 -11.32
CA TYR A 81 3.24 3.60 -12.20
C TYR A 81 4.74 3.33 -12.23
N LEU A 82 5.27 3.28 -13.43
CA LEU A 82 6.70 3.34 -13.71
C LEU A 82 7.04 4.71 -14.33
N LYS A 83 8.33 5.04 -14.39
CA LYS A 83 8.78 6.32 -14.94
C LYS A 83 8.25 6.59 -16.36
N LYS A 84 8.12 5.54 -17.18
CA LYS A 84 7.58 5.63 -18.56
C LYS A 84 6.12 6.08 -18.65
N ASN A 85 5.36 5.95 -17.56
CA ASN A 85 3.95 6.34 -17.50
C ASN A 85 3.74 7.82 -17.11
N VAL A 86 4.83 8.56 -16.89
CA VAL A 86 4.79 9.92 -16.37
C VAL A 86 5.26 10.91 -17.43
N SER A 87 4.34 11.41 -18.26
CA SER A 87 4.63 12.47 -19.25
C SER A 87 4.55 13.88 -18.65
N SER A 88 3.64 14.10 -17.71
CA SER A 88 3.49 15.33 -16.93
C SER A 88 2.68 15.08 -15.65
N LEU A 89 2.82 15.94 -14.65
CA LEU A 89 2.00 15.86 -13.42
C LEU A 89 0.50 16.05 -13.72
N GLN A 90 0.16 16.88 -14.72
CA GLN A 90 -1.23 17.06 -15.13
C GLN A 90 -1.82 15.77 -15.70
N THR A 91 -1.12 15.11 -16.63
CA THR A 91 -1.58 13.86 -17.27
C THR A 91 -1.72 12.73 -16.25
N VAL A 92 -0.76 12.62 -15.31
CA VAL A 92 -0.84 11.65 -14.20
C VAL A 92 -2.11 11.88 -13.38
N ARG A 93 -2.41 13.14 -13.02
CA ARG A 93 -3.61 13.49 -12.25
C ARG A 93 -4.90 13.15 -13.00
N GLU A 94 -4.93 13.38 -14.31
CA GLU A 94 -6.06 13.02 -15.17
C GLU A 94 -6.27 11.49 -15.20
N MET A 95 -5.21 10.71 -15.44
CA MET A 95 -5.28 9.24 -15.42
C MET A 95 -5.72 8.70 -14.06
N ASN A 96 -5.16 9.20 -12.98
CA ASN A 96 -5.52 8.78 -11.61
C ASN A 96 -6.97 9.11 -11.27
N GLY A 97 -7.50 10.23 -11.79
CA GLY A 97 -8.93 10.57 -11.70
C GLY A 97 -9.81 9.54 -12.42
N ILE A 98 -9.41 9.12 -13.62
CA ILE A 98 -10.12 8.12 -14.42
C ILE A 98 -10.08 6.75 -13.72
N PHE A 99 -8.91 6.29 -13.25
CA PHE A 99 -8.78 5.02 -12.53
C PHE A 99 -9.66 4.98 -11.26
N ARG A 100 -9.69 6.07 -10.50
CA ARG A 100 -10.52 6.16 -9.31
C ARG A 100 -12.02 6.13 -9.64
N ALA A 101 -12.43 6.79 -10.73
CA ALA A 101 -13.82 6.83 -11.18
C ALA A 101 -14.30 5.47 -11.74
N ALA A 102 -13.38 4.62 -12.23
CA ALA A 102 -13.70 3.29 -12.75
C ALA A 102 -14.17 2.31 -11.66
N SER A 103 -13.79 2.52 -10.39
CA SER A 103 -14.20 1.67 -9.26
C SER A 103 -14.51 2.55 -8.03
N PRO A 104 -15.65 3.27 -8.01
CA PRO A 104 -15.95 4.27 -6.98
C PRO A 104 -16.26 3.66 -5.61
N ASP A 105 -16.85 2.47 -5.57
CA ASP A 105 -17.26 1.81 -4.33
C ASP A 105 -16.07 1.22 -3.56
N LEU A 106 -15.05 0.75 -4.29
CA LEU A 106 -13.78 0.26 -3.73
C LEU A 106 -12.61 0.79 -4.58
N PRO A 107 -12.16 2.04 -4.35
CA PRO A 107 -11.13 2.66 -5.17
C PRO A 107 -9.86 1.82 -5.29
N PRO A 108 -9.23 1.77 -6.50
CA PRO A 108 -8.01 0.98 -6.68
C PRO A 108 -6.85 1.58 -5.89
N PHE A 109 -5.89 0.75 -5.49
CA PHE A 109 -4.58 1.24 -5.13
C PHE A 109 -3.91 1.85 -6.36
N ILE A 110 -3.52 3.11 -6.28
CA ILE A 110 -2.77 3.81 -7.31
C ILE A 110 -1.38 4.05 -6.76
N THR A 111 -0.39 3.32 -7.29
CA THR A 111 0.90 3.13 -6.62
C THR A 111 2.08 3.60 -7.44
N LEU A 112 3.16 3.93 -6.75
CA LEU A 112 4.46 4.25 -7.33
C LEU A 112 5.58 3.94 -6.34
N ASP A 113 6.84 3.89 -6.85
CA ASP A 113 8.05 3.94 -6.03
C ASP A 113 8.61 5.36 -6.04
N GLN A 114 8.46 6.06 -4.97
CA GLN A 114 9.04 7.38 -4.78
C GLN A 114 9.85 7.38 -3.48
N GLU A 115 11.08 6.84 -3.55
CA GLU A 115 12.00 6.76 -2.41
C GLU A 115 12.82 8.05 -2.28
N GLY A 116 13.12 8.66 -3.40
CA GLY A 116 14.11 9.71 -3.59
C GLY A 116 15.41 9.16 -4.19
N GLY A 117 16.27 10.06 -4.66
CA GLY A 117 17.51 9.70 -5.32
C GLY A 117 17.27 8.97 -6.66
N ALA A 118 17.84 7.76 -6.79
CA ALA A 118 17.74 7.00 -8.04
C ALA A 118 16.37 6.36 -8.26
N VAL A 119 15.60 6.12 -7.19
CA VAL A 119 14.29 5.46 -7.24
C VAL A 119 13.19 6.50 -7.10
N GLU A 120 12.79 7.05 -8.21
CA GLU A 120 11.71 8.02 -8.34
C GLU A 120 10.95 7.87 -9.66
N ARG A 121 9.64 8.13 -9.63
CA ARG A 121 8.79 8.14 -10.84
C ARG A 121 8.40 9.55 -11.20
N LEU A 122 8.07 10.37 -10.21
CA LEU A 122 7.84 11.80 -10.36
C LEU A 122 9.17 12.51 -10.22
N THR A 123 9.70 13.01 -11.32
CA THR A 123 11.04 13.60 -11.40
C THR A 123 11.00 15.12 -11.48
N ARG A 124 12.15 15.76 -11.30
CA ARG A 124 12.32 17.20 -11.53
C ARG A 124 11.94 17.62 -12.96
N ASP A 125 12.14 16.74 -13.94
CA ASP A 125 11.84 17.05 -15.34
C ASP A 125 10.35 17.28 -15.59
N VAL A 126 9.48 16.66 -14.78
CA VAL A 126 8.02 16.88 -14.83
C VAL A 126 7.55 17.91 -13.79
N GLY A 127 8.47 18.57 -13.09
CA GLY A 127 8.19 19.64 -12.12
C GLY A 127 7.97 19.14 -10.68
N PHE A 128 8.31 17.88 -10.38
CA PHE A 128 8.26 17.38 -9.00
C PHE A 128 9.50 17.81 -8.20
N ALA A 129 9.36 17.90 -6.89
CA ALA A 129 10.47 18.25 -6.01
C ALA A 129 11.50 17.14 -5.95
N GLU A 130 12.79 17.49 -6.09
CA GLU A 130 13.88 16.54 -5.91
C GLU A 130 14.01 16.14 -4.43
N ILE A 131 14.04 14.85 -4.18
CA ILE A 131 14.22 14.27 -2.85
C ILE A 131 15.54 13.50 -2.82
N PRO A 132 16.44 13.75 -1.86
CA PRO A 132 17.68 12.99 -1.73
C PRO A 132 17.40 11.51 -1.43
N ASN A 133 18.34 10.62 -1.73
CA ASN A 133 18.27 9.23 -1.30
C ASN A 133 18.34 9.09 0.24
N ALA A 134 17.92 7.94 0.76
CA ALA A 134 17.80 7.67 2.19
C ALA A 134 19.10 7.92 2.98
N GLU A 135 20.24 7.47 2.45
CA GLU A 135 21.55 7.67 3.05
C GLU A 135 21.88 9.16 3.24
N ARG A 136 21.61 9.99 2.21
CA ARG A 136 21.83 11.43 2.30
C ARG A 136 20.85 12.13 3.21
N VAL A 137 19.61 11.65 3.27
CA VAL A 137 18.62 12.16 4.23
C VAL A 137 19.12 11.91 5.65
N ALA A 138 19.52 10.68 5.98
CA ALA A 138 20.04 10.33 7.31
C ALA A 138 21.34 11.10 7.67
N ALA A 139 22.21 11.33 6.69
CA ALA A 139 23.47 12.05 6.92
C ALA A 139 23.29 13.55 7.19
N ASN A 140 22.21 14.18 6.70
CA ASN A 140 22.06 15.64 6.69
C ASN A 140 20.84 16.17 7.47
N ASN A 141 19.98 15.30 7.98
CA ASN A 141 18.75 15.68 8.68
C ASN A 141 18.60 14.86 9.96
N THR A 142 17.95 15.39 10.98
CA THR A 142 17.40 14.59 12.06
C THR A 142 16.11 13.89 11.59
N PRO A 143 15.59 12.86 12.29
CA PRO A 143 14.33 12.22 11.96
C PRO A 143 13.15 13.21 11.83
N GLU A 144 13.08 14.23 12.70
CA GLU A 144 12.05 15.27 12.65
C GLU A 144 12.18 16.16 11.40
N GLN A 145 13.42 16.47 10.99
CA GLN A 145 13.67 17.21 9.74
C GLN A 145 13.35 16.36 8.51
N ALA A 146 13.65 15.05 8.58
CA ALA A 146 13.29 14.10 7.54
C ALA A 146 11.76 13.96 7.40
N GLU A 147 10.99 13.95 8.50
CA GLU A 147 9.53 13.95 8.47
C GLU A 147 8.98 15.17 7.72
N VAL A 148 9.53 16.36 7.95
CA VAL A 148 9.14 17.57 7.21
C VAL A 148 9.46 17.46 5.71
N LEU A 149 10.63 16.90 5.37
CA LEU A 149 11.04 16.66 3.98
C LEU A 149 10.09 15.68 3.28
N TYR A 150 9.83 14.54 3.91
CA TYR A 150 8.93 13.50 3.41
C TYR A 150 7.47 13.96 3.39
N GLY A 151 7.06 14.87 4.29
CA GLY A 151 5.74 15.49 4.26
C GLY A 151 5.49 16.28 2.97
N ARG A 152 6.50 17.01 2.47
CA ARG A 152 6.40 17.70 1.17
C ARG A 152 6.31 16.72 0.01
N MET A 153 7.09 15.65 0.04
CA MET A 153 7.02 14.59 -0.96
C MET A 153 5.64 13.92 -0.96
N ALA A 154 5.17 13.49 0.21
CA ALA A 154 3.90 12.81 0.38
C ALA A 154 2.71 13.67 -0.08
N GLN A 155 2.70 14.96 0.29
CA GLN A 155 1.68 15.89 -0.18
C GLN A 155 1.70 16.01 -1.71
N GLY A 156 2.89 16.17 -2.31
CA GLY A 156 3.02 16.23 -3.76
C GLY A 156 2.52 14.96 -4.46
N ILE A 157 2.76 13.77 -3.89
CA ILE A 157 2.25 12.49 -4.39
C ILE A 157 0.71 12.43 -4.28
N ALA A 158 0.15 12.80 -3.12
CA ALA A 158 -1.28 12.82 -2.88
C ALA A 158 -2.01 13.80 -3.82
N GLU A 159 -1.43 14.96 -4.10
CA GLU A 159 -1.96 15.95 -5.05
C GLU A 159 -2.05 15.43 -6.49
N GLN A 160 -1.23 14.44 -6.86
CA GLN A 160 -1.36 13.77 -8.15
C GLN A 160 -2.42 12.66 -8.13
N GLY A 161 -3.00 12.34 -6.98
CA GLY A 161 -4.04 11.34 -6.85
C GLY A 161 -3.54 9.92 -6.62
N PHE A 162 -2.28 9.72 -6.26
CA PHE A 162 -1.80 8.42 -5.77
C PHE A 162 -2.39 8.10 -4.39
N SER A 163 -2.45 6.83 -4.07
CA SER A 163 -2.91 6.34 -2.76
C SER A 163 -1.85 5.56 -1.99
N VAL A 164 -0.82 5.05 -2.68
CA VAL A 164 0.23 4.24 -2.08
C VAL A 164 1.60 4.67 -2.60
N ASN A 165 2.57 4.83 -1.70
CA ASN A 165 3.98 4.91 -2.05
C ASN A 165 4.71 3.67 -1.53
N PHE A 166 5.34 2.89 -2.41
CA PHE A 166 6.16 1.74 -2.06
C PHE A 166 7.49 2.18 -1.46
N GLY A 167 7.48 2.36 -0.20
CA GLY A 167 8.51 2.79 0.73
C GLY A 167 7.91 2.92 2.13
N PRO A 168 8.74 3.11 3.15
CA PRO A 168 10.19 3.29 3.12
C PRO A 168 10.99 1.98 2.91
N VAL A 169 12.26 2.14 2.55
CA VAL A 169 13.23 1.03 2.55
C VAL A 169 13.65 0.75 3.99
N ALA A 170 13.38 -0.48 4.45
CA ALA A 170 13.72 -0.96 5.79
C ALA A 170 15.01 -1.80 5.81
N ASP A 171 15.62 -2.02 4.64
CA ASP A 171 16.88 -2.75 4.49
C ASP A 171 18.03 -2.03 5.20
N LEU A 172 18.96 -2.80 5.79
CA LEU A 172 20.13 -2.29 6.47
C LEU A 172 21.29 -2.09 5.47
N ASN A 173 22.10 -1.04 5.64
CA ASN A 173 23.31 -0.82 4.84
C ASN A 173 24.49 -1.64 5.40
N THR A 174 24.35 -2.97 5.45
CA THR A 174 25.35 -3.88 6.06
C THR A 174 26.40 -4.37 5.07
N ASN A 175 26.09 -4.32 3.77
CA ASN A 175 27.03 -4.70 2.71
C ASN A 175 27.30 -3.51 1.78
N PRO A 176 28.46 -2.84 1.87
CA PRO A 176 28.79 -1.69 1.00
C PRO A 176 28.93 -2.08 -0.49
N GLU A 177 29.14 -3.35 -0.80
CA GLU A 177 29.21 -3.86 -2.19
C GLU A 177 27.84 -4.26 -2.74
N ASN A 178 26.77 -4.06 -1.97
CA ASN A 178 25.40 -4.36 -2.41
C ASN A 178 25.00 -3.55 -3.64
N GLN A 179 24.59 -4.27 -4.69
CA GLN A 179 24.37 -3.71 -6.04
C GLN A 179 23.07 -2.91 -6.17
N ILE A 180 22.10 -3.14 -5.26
CA ILE A 180 20.76 -2.56 -5.41
C ILE A 180 20.35 -1.63 -4.24
N ILE A 181 20.90 -1.83 -3.05
CA ILE A 181 20.61 -1.00 -1.88
C ILE A 181 21.74 0.01 -1.65
N ALA A 182 22.94 -0.46 -1.26
CA ALA A 182 24.07 0.40 -0.92
C ALA A 182 24.55 1.24 -2.10
N ARG A 183 24.68 0.66 -3.29
CA ARG A 183 25.13 1.35 -4.51
C ARG A 183 24.35 2.63 -4.80
N PHE A 184 23.05 2.64 -4.50
CA PHE A 184 22.14 3.78 -4.75
C PHE A 184 21.82 4.59 -3.49
N GLY A 185 22.39 4.25 -2.33
CA GLY A 185 22.13 4.90 -1.04
C GLY A 185 20.66 4.80 -0.62
N ARG A 186 20.02 3.65 -0.88
CA ARG A 186 18.60 3.43 -0.58
C ARG A 186 18.33 3.11 0.89
N ALA A 187 19.31 2.64 1.65
CA ALA A 187 19.21 2.39 3.08
C ALA A 187 19.64 3.61 3.91
N PHE A 188 18.97 3.85 5.03
CA PHE A 188 19.29 4.95 5.95
C PHE A 188 20.57 4.72 6.73
N SER A 189 20.81 3.48 7.21
CA SER A 189 21.95 3.10 8.06
C SER A 189 22.17 1.60 8.07
N ALA A 190 23.32 1.17 8.61
CA ALA A 190 23.57 -0.20 9.05
C ALA A 190 23.01 -0.48 10.46
N ASP A 191 22.68 0.55 11.24
CA ASP A 191 22.08 0.44 12.57
C ASP A 191 20.56 0.30 12.43
N PRO A 192 19.96 -0.81 12.90
CA PRO A 192 18.52 -1.04 12.78
C PRO A 192 17.66 0.06 13.43
N MET A 193 18.12 0.63 14.56
CA MET A 193 17.32 1.65 15.26
C MET A 193 17.33 2.98 14.53
N VAL A 194 18.44 3.33 13.87
CA VAL A 194 18.48 4.49 12.97
C VAL A 194 17.50 4.29 11.79
N VAL A 195 17.46 3.09 11.21
CA VAL A 195 16.50 2.76 10.14
C VAL A 195 15.05 2.89 10.64
N VAL A 196 14.76 2.42 11.86
CA VAL A 196 13.44 2.57 12.50
C VAL A 196 13.04 4.04 12.64
N ASP A 197 13.94 4.91 13.11
CA ASP A 197 13.63 6.32 13.34
C ASP A 197 13.26 7.04 12.02
N TYR A 198 14.04 6.83 10.96
CA TYR A 198 13.76 7.46 9.66
C TYR A 198 12.56 6.82 8.92
N ASN A 199 12.35 5.52 9.07
CA ASN A 199 11.17 4.85 8.54
C ASN A 199 9.89 5.35 9.24
N THR A 200 9.93 5.56 10.55
CA THR A 200 8.83 6.16 11.31
C THR A 200 8.50 7.55 10.79
N ALA A 201 9.52 8.38 10.56
CA ALA A 201 9.35 9.72 9.98
C ALA A 201 8.70 9.67 8.58
N PHE A 202 9.13 8.73 7.75
CA PHE A 202 8.54 8.52 6.41
C PHE A 202 7.07 8.09 6.50
N VAL A 203 6.74 7.09 7.32
CA VAL A 203 5.38 6.57 7.49
C VAL A 203 4.45 7.66 8.04
N HIS A 204 4.86 8.38 9.09
CA HIS A 204 4.09 9.49 9.66
C HIS A 204 3.76 10.56 8.61
N ALA A 205 4.76 10.97 7.84
CA ALA A 205 4.61 11.97 6.79
C ALA A 205 3.60 11.55 5.71
N HIS A 206 3.65 10.28 5.29
CA HIS A 206 2.74 9.75 4.27
C HIS A 206 1.33 9.56 4.81
N ARG A 207 1.17 9.02 6.02
CA ARG A 207 -0.15 8.90 6.67
C ARG A 207 -0.81 10.27 6.89
N ALA A 208 -0.03 11.29 7.26
CA ALA A 208 -0.53 12.67 7.39
C ALA A 208 -1.05 13.26 6.07
N ALA A 209 -0.54 12.78 4.93
CA ALA A 209 -1.01 13.13 3.59
C ALA A 209 -2.13 12.20 3.05
N GLY A 210 -2.59 11.23 3.85
CA GLY A 210 -3.60 10.26 3.46
C GLY A 210 -3.09 9.16 2.54
N LEU A 211 -1.78 8.88 2.55
CA LEU A 211 -1.15 7.82 1.77
C LEU A 211 -0.86 6.59 2.63
N VAL A 212 -0.93 5.43 1.99
CA VAL A 212 -0.45 4.15 2.51
C VAL A 212 1.01 3.94 2.11
N THR A 213 1.76 3.26 2.96
CA THR A 213 3.18 2.93 2.76
C THR A 213 3.42 1.43 2.76
N ALA A 214 4.55 0.98 2.18
CA ALA A 214 4.97 -0.41 2.21
C ALA A 214 6.44 -0.52 2.66
N LEU A 215 6.69 -1.12 3.82
CA LEU A 215 8.06 -1.43 4.27
C LEU A 215 8.69 -2.46 3.33
N LYS A 216 9.92 -2.23 2.85
CA LYS A 216 10.57 -3.11 1.88
C LYS A 216 12.08 -3.20 2.09
N HIS A 217 12.68 -4.31 1.71
CA HIS A 217 12.20 -5.54 1.06
C HIS A 217 12.33 -6.72 2.05
N PHE A 218 11.24 -7.09 2.70
CA PHE A 218 11.25 -8.21 3.66
C PHE A 218 11.78 -9.51 3.01
N PRO A 219 12.63 -10.29 3.66
CA PRO A 219 13.12 -10.20 5.06
C PRO A 219 14.39 -9.37 5.27
N GLY A 220 14.78 -8.52 4.34
CA GLY A 220 15.97 -7.68 4.37
C GLY A 220 16.91 -7.98 3.21
N HIS A 221 17.12 -6.99 2.35
CA HIS A 221 17.93 -7.06 1.12
C HIS A 221 19.33 -6.43 1.29
N GLY A 222 19.59 -5.84 2.47
CA GLY A 222 20.78 -5.01 2.69
C GLY A 222 22.11 -5.78 2.65
N SER A 223 22.12 -7.04 3.09
CA SER A 223 23.28 -7.92 3.08
C SER A 223 23.51 -8.69 1.79
N SER A 224 22.58 -8.60 0.81
CA SER A 224 22.68 -9.36 -0.43
C SER A 224 23.87 -8.97 -1.27
N THR A 225 24.37 -9.92 -2.07
CA THR A 225 25.55 -9.76 -2.95
C THR A 225 25.15 -9.70 -4.44
N ALA A 226 23.87 -9.85 -4.77
CA ALA A 226 23.35 -9.86 -6.14
C ALA A 226 22.06 -9.03 -6.22
N ASP A 227 21.65 -8.72 -7.44
CA ASP A 227 20.43 -7.98 -7.78
C ASP A 227 19.33 -8.97 -8.19
N SER A 228 18.21 -8.95 -7.47
CA SER A 228 17.04 -9.79 -7.74
C SER A 228 16.32 -9.47 -9.05
N HIS A 229 16.59 -8.30 -9.66
CA HIS A 229 16.12 -8.00 -11.01
C HIS A 229 16.85 -8.81 -12.08
N GLU A 230 18.12 -9.18 -11.83
CA GLU A 230 18.98 -9.88 -12.78
C GLU A 230 18.94 -11.40 -12.60
N GLY A 231 18.42 -11.93 -11.47
CA GLY A 231 18.35 -13.36 -11.23
C GLY A 231 18.23 -13.75 -9.75
N PHE A 232 18.58 -15.00 -9.49
CA PHE A 232 18.48 -15.61 -8.15
C PHE A 232 19.44 -14.98 -7.14
N VAL A 233 18.93 -14.67 -5.94
CA VAL A 233 19.71 -14.04 -4.85
C VAL A 233 19.71 -14.94 -3.61
N ASP A 234 20.83 -15.61 -3.35
CA ASP A 234 21.05 -16.42 -2.16
C ASP A 234 21.67 -15.58 -1.04
N ILE A 235 20.92 -15.36 0.04
CA ILE A 235 21.34 -14.63 1.23
C ILE A 235 21.70 -15.56 2.41
N THR A 236 21.73 -16.87 2.22
CA THR A 236 21.93 -17.88 3.30
C THR A 236 23.15 -17.59 4.16
N ARG A 237 24.23 -17.05 3.58
CA ARG A 237 25.49 -16.80 4.28
C ARG A 237 25.73 -15.36 4.68
N SER A 238 25.00 -14.42 4.08
CA SER A 238 25.21 -12.98 4.31
C SER A 238 24.14 -12.36 5.21
N TRP A 239 22.93 -12.90 5.21
CA TRP A 239 21.81 -12.40 5.98
C TRP A 239 21.99 -12.62 7.48
N SER A 240 21.56 -11.65 8.27
CA SER A 240 21.52 -11.68 9.73
C SER A 240 20.11 -11.41 10.24
N PRO A 241 19.69 -12.03 11.36
CA PRO A 241 18.44 -11.70 12.04
C PRO A 241 18.25 -10.21 12.39
N ASP A 242 19.34 -9.45 12.45
CA ASP A 242 19.29 -8.00 12.67
C ASP A 242 18.50 -7.28 11.55
N GLU A 243 18.43 -7.85 10.35
CA GLU A 243 17.63 -7.31 9.24
C GLU A 243 16.12 -7.38 9.51
N LEU A 244 15.67 -8.19 10.47
CA LEU A 244 14.28 -8.23 10.93
C LEU A 244 13.94 -7.17 11.99
N GLU A 245 14.93 -6.56 12.63
CA GLU A 245 14.69 -5.63 13.73
C GLU A 245 13.88 -4.38 13.31
N PRO A 246 14.14 -3.74 12.15
CA PRO A 246 13.28 -2.64 11.70
C PRO A 246 11.81 -3.07 11.56
N TYR A 247 11.55 -4.24 10.98
CA TYR A 247 10.18 -4.77 10.85
C TYR A 247 9.57 -5.06 12.21
N ARG A 248 10.29 -5.69 13.13
CA ARG A 248 9.83 -6.02 14.49
C ARG A 248 9.35 -4.77 15.23
N VAL A 249 10.18 -3.73 15.24
CA VAL A 249 9.89 -2.50 15.96
C VAL A 249 8.76 -1.71 15.28
N LEU A 250 8.79 -1.58 13.96
CA LEU A 250 7.78 -0.82 13.22
C LEU A 250 6.40 -1.49 13.25
N ILE A 251 6.33 -2.82 13.14
CA ILE A 251 5.07 -3.58 13.27
C ILE A 251 4.51 -3.43 14.69
N ALA A 252 5.34 -3.63 15.71
CA ALA A 252 4.93 -3.48 17.12
C ALA A 252 4.48 -2.05 17.45
N GLY A 253 5.03 -1.04 16.75
CA GLY A 253 4.67 0.37 16.87
C GLY A 253 3.50 0.81 15.98
N ASP A 254 2.81 -0.11 15.29
CA ASP A 254 1.75 0.21 14.31
C ASP A 254 2.25 1.13 13.16
N MET A 255 3.52 0.97 12.74
CA MET A 255 4.14 1.76 11.67
C MET A 255 4.30 0.98 10.36
N ALA A 256 3.52 -0.07 10.15
CA ALA A 256 3.52 -0.88 8.95
C ALA A 256 2.09 -0.96 8.36
N ASP A 257 1.86 -0.28 7.24
CA ASP A 257 0.58 -0.37 6.51
C ASP A 257 0.56 -1.61 5.62
N MET A 258 1.62 -1.77 4.81
CA MET A 258 1.92 -2.94 4.01
C MET A 258 3.36 -3.38 4.29
N VAL A 259 3.64 -4.64 4.02
CA VAL A 259 5.01 -5.17 3.93
C VAL A 259 5.21 -5.78 2.55
N MET A 260 6.21 -5.27 1.81
CA MET A 260 6.61 -5.81 0.51
C MET A 260 7.70 -6.86 0.71
N VAL A 261 7.45 -8.06 0.17
CA VAL A 261 8.33 -9.21 0.29
C VAL A 261 9.19 -9.32 -0.97
N GLY A 262 10.50 -9.22 -0.79
CA GLY A 262 11.48 -9.38 -1.87
C GLY A 262 11.65 -10.83 -2.33
N HIS A 263 12.47 -11.05 -3.36
CA HIS A 263 12.73 -12.37 -3.94
C HIS A 263 14.10 -12.91 -3.51
N LEU A 264 14.21 -13.18 -2.19
CA LEU A 264 15.47 -13.59 -1.56
C LEU A 264 15.40 -15.03 -1.10
N TYR A 265 16.39 -15.82 -1.45
CA TYR A 265 16.50 -17.21 -1.01
C TYR A 265 17.36 -17.33 0.25
N HIS A 266 16.87 -18.11 1.23
CA HIS A 266 17.62 -18.51 2.40
C HIS A 266 17.33 -19.98 2.71
N ALA A 267 18.38 -20.82 2.76
CA ALA A 267 18.23 -22.27 2.85
C ALA A 267 17.44 -22.76 4.08
N ASP A 268 17.61 -22.11 5.24
CA ASP A 268 16.89 -22.49 6.48
C ASP A 268 15.39 -22.18 6.44
N TYR A 269 14.96 -21.31 5.52
CA TYR A 269 13.57 -20.90 5.34
C TYR A 269 12.97 -21.40 4.02
N ALA A 270 13.71 -22.20 3.28
CA ALA A 270 13.19 -22.90 2.10
C ALA A 270 12.24 -24.04 2.52
N ASN A 271 11.27 -24.36 1.67
CA ASN A 271 10.24 -25.37 1.96
C ASN A 271 10.70 -26.84 1.77
N GLY A 272 12.00 -27.05 1.59
CA GLY A 272 12.58 -28.38 1.39
C GLY A 272 12.50 -28.94 -0.03
N ASP A 273 11.89 -28.24 -0.96
CA ASP A 273 11.64 -28.63 -2.35
C ASP A 273 12.41 -27.80 -3.39
N GLY A 274 13.52 -27.16 -2.97
CA GLY A 274 14.39 -26.39 -3.85
C GLY A 274 14.55 -24.93 -3.49
N GLU A 275 14.95 -24.13 -4.46
CA GLU A 275 15.32 -22.73 -4.34
C GLU A 275 14.08 -21.82 -4.29
N THR A 276 13.26 -21.92 -3.22
CA THR A 276 12.04 -21.11 -3.05
C THR A 276 12.41 -19.75 -2.44
N PRO A 277 12.17 -18.62 -3.15
CA PRO A 277 12.43 -17.28 -2.62
C PRO A 277 11.41 -16.88 -1.54
N SER A 278 11.75 -15.88 -0.75
CA SER A 278 10.93 -15.40 0.39
C SER A 278 9.50 -15.04 -0.02
N SER A 279 9.30 -14.47 -1.19
CA SER A 279 7.96 -14.13 -1.72
C SER A 279 7.06 -15.34 -2.02
N LEU A 280 7.64 -16.53 -2.12
CA LEU A 280 6.93 -17.80 -2.36
C LEU A 280 7.04 -18.76 -1.16
N SER A 281 7.57 -18.30 -0.02
CA SER A 281 7.86 -19.14 1.16
C SER A 281 6.85 -18.89 2.30
N PRO A 282 5.98 -19.86 2.63
CA PRO A 282 5.12 -19.76 3.81
C PRO A 282 5.91 -19.69 5.11
N ARG A 283 7.15 -20.20 5.16
CA ARG A 283 7.99 -20.05 6.35
C ARG A 283 8.37 -18.59 6.61
N TRP A 284 8.64 -17.81 5.57
CA TRP A 284 8.91 -16.40 5.71
C TRP A 284 7.64 -15.59 6.00
N ILE A 285 6.56 -15.79 5.25
CA ILE A 285 5.36 -14.96 5.34
C ILE A 285 4.51 -15.39 6.53
N ASP A 286 4.02 -16.63 6.57
CA ASP A 286 3.16 -17.08 7.66
C ASP A 286 3.96 -17.35 8.95
N GLY A 287 5.17 -17.94 8.83
CA GLY A 287 5.99 -18.26 10.00
C GLY A 287 6.61 -17.03 10.66
N VAL A 288 7.44 -16.30 9.93
CA VAL A 288 8.19 -15.16 10.49
C VAL A 288 7.34 -13.89 10.51
N LEU A 289 6.86 -13.42 9.36
CA LEU A 289 6.21 -12.11 9.29
C LEU A 289 4.90 -12.07 10.10
N ARG A 290 4.03 -13.07 9.92
CA ARG A 290 2.76 -13.13 10.64
C ARG A 290 2.90 -13.75 12.03
N GLY A 291 3.59 -14.89 12.13
CA GLY A 291 3.69 -15.67 13.37
C GLY A 291 4.63 -15.06 14.41
N GLU A 292 5.86 -14.70 14.03
CA GLU A 292 6.87 -14.19 14.98
C GLU A 292 6.80 -12.68 15.15
N LEU A 293 6.59 -11.92 14.05
CA LEU A 293 6.54 -10.46 14.09
C LEU A 293 5.12 -9.91 14.33
N GLY A 294 4.09 -10.75 14.19
CA GLY A 294 2.69 -10.40 14.48
C GLY A 294 2.06 -9.45 13.47
N PHE A 295 2.49 -9.47 12.20
CA PHE A 295 1.94 -8.58 11.18
C PHE A 295 0.60 -9.08 10.64
N ASP A 296 -0.48 -8.34 10.89
CA ASP A 296 -1.83 -8.64 10.42
C ASP A 296 -2.27 -7.81 9.20
N GLY A 297 -1.43 -6.87 8.74
CA GLY A 297 -1.71 -6.00 7.60
C GLY A 297 -1.56 -6.71 6.24
N VAL A 298 -1.56 -5.91 5.18
CA VAL A 298 -1.46 -6.38 3.80
C VAL A 298 -0.02 -6.74 3.45
N VAL A 299 0.19 -7.98 2.99
CA VAL A 299 1.47 -8.45 2.42
C VAL A 299 1.39 -8.37 0.91
N ILE A 300 2.31 -7.62 0.31
CA ILE A 300 2.44 -7.46 -1.14
C ILE A 300 3.76 -8.07 -1.62
N SER A 301 3.76 -8.69 -2.80
CA SER A 301 5.00 -9.14 -3.42
C SER A 301 5.80 -7.96 -3.98
N ASP A 302 7.11 -8.08 -4.07
CA ASP A 302 7.88 -7.36 -5.07
C ASP A 302 7.44 -7.81 -6.47
N ASP A 303 7.96 -7.19 -7.53
CA ASP A 303 7.53 -7.48 -8.90
C ASP A 303 7.78 -8.94 -9.30
N LEU A 304 6.71 -9.71 -9.45
CA LEU A 304 6.76 -11.14 -9.79
C LEU A 304 7.29 -11.43 -11.21
N GLU A 305 7.56 -10.40 -12.01
CA GLU A 305 8.22 -10.53 -13.32
C GLU A 305 9.74 -10.33 -13.25
N MET A 306 10.31 -10.10 -12.04
CA MET A 306 11.75 -10.00 -11.86
C MET A 306 12.47 -11.33 -12.20
N GLY A 307 13.73 -11.24 -12.63
CA GLY A 307 14.54 -12.38 -13.06
C GLY A 307 14.57 -13.53 -12.04
N ALA A 308 14.65 -13.19 -10.74
CA ALA A 308 14.64 -14.18 -9.66
C ALA A 308 13.39 -15.08 -9.62
N ILE A 309 12.28 -14.67 -10.22
CA ILE A 309 11.04 -15.43 -10.30
C ILE A 309 10.83 -16.00 -11.69
N ARG A 310 10.72 -15.16 -12.71
CA ARG A 310 10.27 -15.58 -14.06
C ARG A 310 11.21 -16.57 -14.76
N GLU A 311 12.49 -16.64 -14.36
CA GLU A 311 13.47 -17.57 -14.90
C GLU A 311 13.35 -18.98 -14.31
N HIS A 312 12.69 -19.11 -13.14
CA HIS A 312 12.62 -20.33 -12.35
C HIS A 312 11.20 -20.90 -12.22
N PHE A 313 10.16 -20.06 -12.36
CA PHE A 313 8.77 -20.45 -12.12
C PHE A 313 7.87 -20.05 -13.29
N SER A 314 6.89 -20.90 -13.61
CA SER A 314 5.79 -20.53 -14.51
C SER A 314 4.90 -19.46 -13.86
N LEU A 315 4.07 -18.76 -14.65
CA LEU A 315 3.09 -17.82 -14.10
C LEU A 315 2.15 -18.51 -13.10
N GLU A 316 1.67 -19.72 -13.45
CA GLU A 316 0.79 -20.52 -12.60
C GLU A 316 1.47 -20.87 -11.28
N ASP A 317 2.69 -21.43 -11.32
CA ASP A 317 3.45 -21.76 -10.11
C ASP A 317 3.68 -20.52 -9.23
N THR A 318 4.01 -19.39 -9.86
CA THR A 318 4.26 -18.12 -9.16
C THR A 318 3.02 -17.66 -8.42
N VAL A 319 1.88 -17.57 -9.11
CA VAL A 319 0.60 -17.13 -8.53
C VAL A 319 0.16 -18.05 -7.40
N VAL A 320 0.11 -19.36 -7.65
CA VAL A 320 -0.36 -20.35 -6.68
C VAL A 320 0.55 -20.40 -5.45
N LYS A 321 1.88 -20.44 -5.65
CA LYS A 321 2.83 -20.48 -4.54
C LYS A 321 2.82 -19.18 -3.71
N ALA A 322 2.73 -18.01 -4.34
CA ALA A 322 2.65 -16.74 -3.64
C ALA A 322 1.41 -16.64 -2.74
N VAL A 323 0.22 -16.99 -3.25
CA VAL A 323 -1.02 -17.00 -2.46
C VAL A 323 -0.95 -18.02 -1.33
N ARG A 324 -0.46 -19.24 -1.60
CA ARG A 324 -0.26 -20.29 -0.57
C ARG A 324 0.77 -19.91 0.47
N ALA A 325 1.73 -19.04 0.12
CA ALA A 325 2.74 -18.53 1.05
C ALA A 325 2.19 -17.44 1.99
N GLY A 326 0.98 -16.91 1.75
CA GLY A 326 0.39 -15.87 2.60
C GLY A 326 0.36 -14.48 1.96
N MET A 327 0.67 -14.35 0.66
CA MET A 327 0.62 -13.09 -0.09
C MET A 327 -0.83 -12.62 -0.25
N ASP A 328 -1.08 -11.32 0.00
CA ASP A 328 -2.39 -10.71 -0.19
C ASP A 328 -2.49 -9.97 -1.53
N ILE A 329 -1.40 -9.35 -2.00
CA ILE A 329 -1.37 -8.66 -3.29
C ILE A 329 -0.22 -9.19 -4.15
N LEU A 330 -0.55 -9.54 -5.38
CA LEU A 330 0.36 -10.00 -6.42
C LEU A 330 0.70 -8.83 -7.33
N LEU A 331 1.94 -8.34 -7.27
CA LEU A 331 2.42 -7.22 -8.08
C LEU A 331 3.11 -7.73 -9.35
N PHE A 332 2.68 -7.24 -10.49
CA PHE A 332 3.32 -7.45 -11.79
C PHE A 332 3.59 -6.11 -12.46
N SER A 333 4.82 -5.77 -12.74
CA SER A 333 5.16 -4.51 -13.43
C SER A 333 4.66 -4.46 -14.88
N ASN A 334 4.46 -5.62 -15.48
CA ASN A 334 4.01 -5.80 -16.87
C ASN A 334 4.83 -5.00 -17.87
N THR A 335 6.15 -5.05 -17.74
CA THR A 335 7.06 -4.19 -18.49
C THR A 335 8.09 -4.92 -19.32
N ALA A 336 8.54 -6.09 -18.89
CA ALA A 336 9.56 -6.85 -19.56
C ALA A 336 9.06 -7.36 -20.94
N ASP A 337 7.80 -7.79 -20.98
CA ASP A 337 7.06 -8.17 -22.18
C ASP A 337 5.59 -7.80 -21.92
N TYR A 338 5.19 -6.59 -22.35
CA TYR A 338 3.85 -6.09 -22.05
C TYR A 338 2.75 -7.00 -22.60
N ARG A 339 1.89 -7.49 -21.69
CA ARG A 339 0.76 -8.37 -22.00
C ARG A 339 -0.56 -7.72 -21.56
N PRO A 340 -1.39 -7.23 -22.50
CA PRO A 340 -2.69 -6.61 -22.16
C PRO A 340 -3.63 -7.56 -21.42
N GLY A 341 -3.48 -8.89 -21.60
CA GLY A 341 -4.33 -9.92 -20.97
C GLY A 341 -3.79 -10.45 -19.62
N LEU A 342 -2.68 -9.92 -19.09
CA LEU A 342 -2.05 -10.46 -17.89
C LEU A 342 -3.01 -10.53 -16.69
N THR A 343 -3.82 -9.48 -16.48
CA THR A 343 -4.84 -9.46 -15.42
C THR A 343 -5.78 -10.65 -15.50
N GLN A 344 -6.28 -10.95 -16.71
CA GLN A 344 -7.19 -12.08 -16.93
C GLN A 344 -6.48 -13.42 -16.75
N ASP A 345 -5.25 -13.57 -17.24
CA ASP A 345 -4.44 -14.80 -17.07
C ASP A 345 -4.25 -15.12 -15.58
N VAL A 346 -3.89 -14.10 -14.76
CA VAL A 346 -3.73 -14.25 -13.30
C VAL A 346 -5.05 -14.59 -12.63
N LEU A 347 -6.14 -13.91 -13.00
CA LEU A 347 -7.47 -14.16 -12.45
C LEU A 347 -7.95 -15.59 -12.77
N ASP A 348 -7.75 -16.07 -14.00
CA ASP A 348 -8.10 -17.41 -14.41
C ASP A 348 -7.36 -18.48 -13.58
N ILE A 349 -6.07 -18.27 -13.29
CA ILE A 349 -5.28 -19.14 -12.42
C ILE A 349 -5.87 -19.15 -11.00
N LEU A 350 -6.12 -17.97 -10.41
CA LEU A 350 -6.70 -17.85 -9.06
C LEU A 350 -8.04 -18.58 -8.97
N MET A 351 -8.92 -18.39 -9.95
CA MET A 351 -10.24 -19.00 -9.96
C MET A 351 -10.20 -20.49 -10.22
N SER A 352 -9.29 -20.97 -11.09
CA SER A 352 -9.10 -22.42 -11.34
C SER A 352 -8.64 -23.14 -10.08
N GLU A 353 -7.65 -22.57 -9.36
CA GLU A 353 -7.13 -23.16 -8.14
C GLU A 353 -8.18 -23.11 -7.00
N ALA A 354 -8.90 -21.99 -6.86
CA ALA A 354 -9.98 -21.86 -5.86
C ALA A 354 -11.14 -22.86 -6.08
N ALA A 355 -11.43 -23.19 -7.34
CA ALA A 355 -12.43 -24.20 -7.67
C ALA A 355 -11.98 -25.62 -7.32
N ALA A 356 -10.68 -25.89 -7.33
CA ALA A 356 -10.08 -27.18 -7.01
C ALA A 356 -9.80 -27.37 -5.50
N ASP A 357 -9.51 -26.28 -4.78
CA ASP A 357 -9.08 -26.29 -3.38
C ASP A 357 -9.83 -25.24 -2.54
N PRO A 358 -10.79 -25.66 -1.69
CA PRO A 358 -11.51 -24.73 -0.80
C PRO A 358 -10.61 -23.94 0.14
N VAL A 359 -9.45 -24.49 0.56
CA VAL A 359 -8.51 -23.76 1.42
C VAL A 359 -7.88 -22.57 0.67
N PHE A 360 -7.65 -22.74 -0.63
CA PHE A 360 -7.19 -21.64 -1.48
C PHE A 360 -8.28 -20.55 -1.65
N ALA A 361 -9.54 -20.94 -1.79
CA ALA A 361 -10.66 -19.99 -1.81
C ALA A 361 -10.77 -19.21 -0.49
N ASP A 362 -10.68 -19.88 0.65
CA ASP A 362 -10.67 -19.22 1.98
C ASP A 362 -9.50 -18.21 2.09
N ARG A 363 -8.35 -18.52 1.48
CA ARG A 363 -7.19 -17.64 1.47
C ARG A 363 -7.42 -16.37 0.65
N ILE A 364 -8.14 -16.47 -0.50
CA ILE A 364 -8.58 -15.30 -1.28
C ILE A 364 -9.51 -14.41 -0.45
N GLU A 365 -10.48 -14.98 0.26
CA GLU A 365 -11.39 -14.23 1.13
C GLU A 365 -10.64 -13.51 2.27
N GLU A 366 -9.65 -14.18 2.85
CA GLU A 366 -8.81 -13.58 3.90
C GLU A 366 -7.99 -12.40 3.39
N SER A 367 -7.36 -12.54 2.22
CA SER A 367 -6.65 -11.44 1.53
C SER A 367 -7.58 -10.27 1.22
N TYR A 368 -8.75 -10.56 0.67
CA TYR A 368 -9.74 -9.54 0.36
C TYR A 368 -10.14 -8.73 1.61
N ARG A 369 -10.37 -9.38 2.74
CA ARG A 369 -10.71 -8.68 4.00
C ARG A 369 -9.61 -7.72 4.44
N ARG A 370 -8.32 -8.10 4.36
CA ARG A 370 -7.18 -7.21 4.67
C ARG A 370 -7.08 -6.05 3.70
N ILE A 371 -7.24 -6.32 2.41
CA ILE A 371 -7.20 -5.30 1.34
C ILE A 371 -8.31 -4.27 1.53
N VAL A 372 -9.55 -4.71 1.79
CA VAL A 372 -10.69 -3.80 2.03
C VAL A 372 -10.46 -2.96 3.26
N ALA A 373 -10.04 -3.55 4.38
CA ALA A 373 -9.75 -2.83 5.62
C ALA A 373 -8.69 -1.73 5.41
N LEU A 374 -7.67 -2.00 4.59
CA LEU A 374 -6.65 -1.02 4.27
C LEU A 374 -7.19 0.08 3.33
N LYS A 375 -7.99 -0.28 2.32
CA LYS A 375 -8.62 0.69 1.40
C LYS A 375 -9.62 1.62 2.11
N GLU A 376 -10.27 1.16 3.17
CA GLU A 376 -11.16 2.01 3.97
C GLU A 376 -10.43 3.16 4.65
N ARG A 377 -9.14 3.02 4.94
CA ARG A 377 -8.29 4.11 5.48
C ARG A 377 -7.96 5.19 4.46
N LEU A 378 -8.18 4.95 3.17
CA LEU A 378 -7.94 5.87 2.05
C LEU A 378 -9.19 6.67 1.63
N ARG A 379 -10.33 6.47 2.29
CA ARG A 379 -11.63 7.12 2.01
C ARG A 379 -11.82 8.46 2.71
#